data_49a70fa864cd3e9b01a44c50e9137155
#
_entry.id   49a70fa864cd3e9b01a44c50e9137155
#
_cell.length_a   1.000
_cell.length_b   1.000
_cell.length_c   1.000
_cell.angle_alpha   90.00
_cell.angle_beta   90.00
_cell.angle_gamma   90.00
#
_symmetry.space_group_name_H-M   'P 1'
#
loop_
_entity.id
_entity.type
_entity.pdbx_description
1 polymer ?
#
loop_
_entity_poly.entity_id
_entity_poly.type
_entity_poly.pdbx_seq_one_letter_code
_entity_poly.pdbx_strand_id
1 'polypeptide(L)'
;MWLPVGYTMHRNHSIVNITAGKYDKLRVFAADSGNADWTSDTVAGGGWMTAKGATELQPPPKNYNASAPNAKPIEPWLFVVSAACYYFAESLIDLQTAEAAAGGPAVAPIGIVNTAIGGTMICDWTDNVTTATCKDPSLGESPQSLWDSKVLPFVNLTVKGFLWCKFKSARHSQSLSELHGHHDD
;
A
#
# COMPACT_ATOMS: atom_id res chain seq x y z
N MET A 1 -8.25 4.62 5.79
CA MET A 1 -8.51 3.15 5.75
C MET A 1 -7.73 2.60 4.57
N TRP A 2 -6.81 1.69 4.80
CA TRP A 2 -6.15 0.97 3.71
C TRP A 2 -7.13 -0.05 3.15
N LEU A 3 -7.39 0.00 1.86
CA LEU A 3 -8.25 -0.93 1.16
C LEU A 3 -7.48 -1.50 -0.04
N PRO A 4 -7.20 -2.81 -0.06
CA PRO A 4 -6.59 -3.46 -1.21
C PRO A 4 -7.53 -3.51 -2.42
N VAL A 5 -6.96 -3.52 -3.64
CA VAL A 5 -7.72 -3.65 -4.89
C VAL A 5 -8.63 -4.87 -4.87
N GLY A 6 -8.17 -5.99 -4.31
CA GLY A 6 -8.94 -7.24 -4.22
C GLY A 6 -10.30 -7.12 -3.53
N TYR A 7 -10.46 -6.12 -2.65
CA TYR A 7 -11.71 -5.86 -1.93
C TYR A 7 -12.59 -4.79 -2.56
N THR A 8 -12.23 -4.27 -3.72
CA THR A 8 -13.00 -3.23 -4.42
C THR A 8 -13.95 -3.84 -5.44
N MET A 9 -15.08 -3.16 -5.68
CA MET A 9 -16.02 -3.56 -6.73
C MET A 9 -15.46 -3.36 -8.15
N HIS A 10 -14.48 -2.46 -8.30
CA HIS A 10 -13.87 -2.14 -9.59
C HIS A 10 -12.78 -3.12 -10.03
N ARG A 11 -12.34 -4.05 -9.18
CA ARG A 11 -11.24 -4.98 -9.48
C ARG A 11 -11.39 -5.73 -10.80
N ASN A 12 -12.60 -6.20 -11.11
CA ASN A 12 -12.86 -6.95 -12.34
C ASN A 12 -12.75 -6.05 -13.58
N HIS A 13 -13.18 -4.79 -13.47
CA HIS A 13 -13.02 -3.80 -14.53
C HIS A 13 -11.55 -3.51 -14.81
N SER A 14 -10.75 -3.32 -13.77
CA SER A 14 -9.30 -3.16 -13.90
C SER A 14 -8.64 -4.36 -14.58
N ILE A 15 -8.99 -5.59 -14.21
CA ILE A 15 -8.44 -6.81 -14.82
C ILE A 15 -8.79 -6.85 -16.32
N VAL A 16 -10.02 -6.54 -16.70
CA VAL A 16 -10.42 -6.48 -18.12
C VAL A 16 -9.59 -5.46 -18.89
N ASN A 17 -9.43 -4.25 -18.37
CA ASN A 17 -8.66 -3.20 -19.00
C ASN A 17 -7.15 -3.56 -19.10
N ILE A 18 -6.59 -4.15 -18.05
CA ILE A 18 -5.22 -4.65 -18.05
C ILE A 18 -5.03 -5.71 -19.14
N THR A 19 -5.95 -6.67 -19.21
CA THR A 19 -5.90 -7.75 -20.19
C THR A 19 -6.01 -7.23 -21.62
N ALA A 20 -6.78 -6.16 -21.83
CA ALA A 20 -6.88 -5.45 -23.10
C ALA A 20 -5.66 -4.58 -23.44
N GLY A 21 -4.64 -4.52 -22.56
CA GLY A 21 -3.42 -3.74 -22.78
C GLY A 21 -3.54 -2.25 -22.48
N LYS A 22 -4.66 -1.79 -21.92
CA LYS A 22 -4.90 -0.35 -21.66
C LYS A 22 -3.83 0.25 -20.74
N TYR A 23 -3.29 -0.53 -19.82
CA TYR A 23 -2.34 -0.08 -18.80
C TYR A 23 -0.93 -0.67 -18.98
N ASP A 24 -0.50 -0.92 -20.21
CA ASP A 24 0.83 -1.47 -20.51
C ASP A 24 1.99 -0.55 -20.08
N LYS A 25 1.72 0.74 -19.90
CA LYS A 25 2.68 1.72 -19.39
C LYS A 25 2.77 1.74 -17.85
N LEU A 26 1.92 1.00 -17.15
CA LEU A 26 1.93 0.93 -15.70
C LEU A 26 2.87 -0.17 -15.22
N ARG A 27 3.68 0.16 -14.23
CA ARG A 27 4.54 -0.76 -13.48
C ARG A 27 4.15 -0.72 -12.01
N VAL A 28 4.07 -1.88 -11.42
CA VAL A 28 3.68 -2.05 -10.01
C VAL A 28 4.82 -2.71 -9.27
N PHE A 29 5.20 -2.14 -8.15
CA PHE A 29 6.04 -2.78 -7.15
C PHE A 29 5.15 -3.12 -5.96
N ALA A 30 4.70 -4.36 -5.87
CA ALA A 30 3.90 -4.83 -4.76
C ALA A 30 4.84 -5.44 -3.71
N ALA A 31 4.94 -4.75 -2.58
CA ALA A 31 5.58 -5.32 -1.41
C ALA A 31 4.58 -6.22 -0.70
N ASP A 32 4.99 -7.42 -0.34
CA ASP A 32 4.19 -8.27 0.52
C ASP A 32 3.79 -7.52 1.80
N SER A 33 2.49 -7.46 2.07
CA SER A 33 1.96 -6.76 3.24
C SER A 33 2.22 -7.52 4.55
N GLY A 34 2.66 -8.77 4.49
CA GLY A 34 2.73 -9.65 5.65
C GLY A 34 4.14 -9.89 6.22
N ASN A 35 5.19 -9.83 5.42
CA ASN A 35 6.56 -10.12 5.84
C ASN A 35 7.56 -9.50 4.85
N ALA A 36 7.53 -8.21 4.71
CA ALA A 36 8.47 -7.56 3.83
C ALA A 36 9.81 -7.39 4.52
N ASP A 37 10.54 -8.44 4.63
CA ASP A 37 11.98 -8.37 4.68
C ASP A 37 12.46 -8.02 3.26
N TRP A 38 12.58 -6.72 2.99
CA TRP A 38 13.07 -6.17 1.73
C TRP A 38 14.53 -6.53 1.48
N THR A 39 15.23 -6.98 2.51
CA THR A 39 16.64 -7.37 2.45
C THR A 39 16.80 -8.81 1.99
N SER A 40 15.72 -9.59 2.00
CA SER A 40 15.75 -10.91 1.45
C SER A 40 15.55 -10.85 -0.05
N ASP A 41 16.47 -11.39 -0.83
CA ASP A 41 16.30 -11.72 -2.25
C ASP A 41 15.07 -12.61 -2.52
N THR A 42 14.37 -12.95 -1.46
CA THR A 42 13.12 -13.69 -1.41
C THR A 42 11.88 -12.79 -1.33
N VAL A 43 11.90 -11.65 -1.92
CA VAL A 43 10.67 -11.10 -2.46
C VAL A 43 10.31 -12.06 -3.58
N ALA A 44 9.77 -13.20 -3.19
CA ALA A 44 9.34 -14.24 -4.08
C ALA A 44 8.39 -13.62 -5.10
N GLY A 45 8.91 -13.19 -6.24
CA GLY A 45 8.17 -12.48 -7.26
C GLY A 45 7.92 -10.99 -7.06
N GLY A 46 8.33 -10.38 -5.94
CA GLY A 46 8.07 -8.97 -5.64
C GLY A 46 9.12 -8.02 -6.21
N GLY A 47 9.29 -7.94 -7.42
CA GLY A 47 10.02 -6.91 -8.14
C GLY A 47 9.04 -5.98 -8.87
N TRP A 48 9.59 -5.14 -9.72
CA TRP A 48 8.80 -4.40 -10.67
C TRP A 48 8.12 -5.33 -11.65
N MET A 49 6.81 -5.29 -11.71
CA MET A 49 6.01 -6.08 -12.65
C MET A 49 5.17 -5.16 -13.52
N THR A 50 4.78 -5.64 -14.70
CA THR A 50 3.77 -4.97 -15.52
C THR A 50 2.41 -5.04 -14.82
N ALA A 51 1.47 -4.17 -15.19
CA ALA A 51 0.09 -4.30 -14.71
C ALA A 51 -0.47 -5.71 -15.00
N LYS A 52 -0.17 -6.27 -16.16
CA LYS A 52 -0.55 -7.65 -16.52
C LYS A 52 0.10 -8.69 -15.60
N GLY A 53 1.41 -8.59 -15.34
CA GLY A 53 2.08 -9.48 -14.38
C GLY A 53 1.50 -9.39 -12.96
N ALA A 54 1.00 -8.21 -12.57
CA ALA A 54 0.35 -8.06 -11.28
C ALA A 54 -1.01 -8.79 -11.18
N THR A 55 -1.62 -9.20 -12.31
CA THR A 55 -2.84 -10.02 -12.29
C THR A 55 -2.57 -11.51 -12.12
N GLU A 56 -1.30 -11.93 -12.17
CA GLU A 56 -0.91 -13.31 -11.94
C GLU A 56 -0.95 -13.66 -10.44
N LEU A 57 -1.21 -14.93 -10.16
CA LEU A 57 -1.22 -15.41 -8.77
C LEU A 57 0.15 -15.30 -8.13
N GLN A 58 0.16 -14.95 -6.87
CA GLN A 58 1.37 -15.00 -6.06
C GLN A 58 1.89 -16.45 -5.95
N PRO A 59 3.22 -16.66 -5.86
CA PRO A 59 3.74 -17.97 -5.55
C PRO A 59 3.27 -18.41 -4.16
N PRO A 60 2.95 -19.69 -3.97
CA PRO A 60 2.55 -20.19 -2.66
C PRO A 60 3.71 -20.02 -1.66
N PRO A 61 3.42 -19.64 -0.40
CA PRO A 61 4.41 -19.68 0.68
C PRO A 61 5.05 -21.07 0.81
N LYS A 62 6.31 -21.15 1.26
CA LYS A 62 7.08 -22.42 1.34
C LYS A 62 6.33 -23.58 2.00
N ASN A 63 5.48 -23.29 2.98
CA ASN A 63 4.73 -24.30 3.75
C ASN A 63 3.22 -24.21 3.48
N TYR A 64 2.83 -23.71 2.31
CA TYR A 64 1.42 -23.57 1.99
C TYR A 64 0.75 -24.92 1.78
N ASN A 65 -0.28 -25.19 2.58
CA ASN A 65 -1.14 -26.35 2.45
C ASN A 65 -2.56 -25.92 2.07
N ALA A 66 -2.90 -26.07 0.80
CA ALA A 66 -4.21 -25.70 0.26
C ALA A 66 -5.38 -26.49 0.92
N SER A 67 -5.08 -27.67 1.48
CA SER A 67 -6.08 -28.51 2.15
C SER A 67 -6.27 -28.21 3.63
N ALA A 68 -5.52 -27.27 4.19
CA ALA A 68 -5.69 -26.89 5.59
C ALA A 68 -7.07 -26.21 5.80
N PRO A 69 -7.77 -26.49 6.92
CA PRO A 69 -9.13 -25.95 7.15
C PRO A 69 -9.25 -24.42 7.08
N ASN A 70 -8.15 -23.71 7.31
CA ASN A 70 -8.08 -22.23 7.29
C ASN A 70 -7.14 -21.69 6.20
N ALA A 71 -6.84 -22.49 5.16
CA ALA A 71 -6.00 -22.03 4.06
C ALA A 71 -6.66 -20.86 3.35
N LYS A 72 -5.96 -19.73 3.31
CA LYS A 72 -6.40 -18.59 2.51
C LYS A 72 -6.06 -18.87 1.04
N PRO A 73 -6.95 -18.53 0.10
CA PRO A 73 -6.65 -18.66 -1.31
C PRO A 73 -5.45 -17.78 -1.67
N ILE A 74 -4.64 -18.26 -2.61
CA ILE A 74 -3.56 -17.46 -3.19
C ILE A 74 -4.23 -16.46 -4.13
N GLU A 75 -3.94 -15.19 -3.91
CA GLU A 75 -4.52 -14.08 -4.67
C GLU A 75 -3.50 -13.48 -5.65
N PRO A 76 -3.96 -12.83 -6.73
CA PRO A 76 -3.10 -12.03 -7.58
C PRO A 76 -2.36 -10.93 -6.81
N TRP A 77 -1.15 -10.60 -7.27
CA TRP A 77 -0.38 -9.48 -6.71
C TRP A 77 -1.16 -8.18 -6.66
N LEU A 78 -1.93 -7.90 -7.70
CA LEU A 78 -2.79 -6.72 -7.78
C LEU A 78 -3.74 -6.61 -6.59
N PHE A 79 -4.19 -7.73 -6.04
CA PHE A 79 -5.20 -7.73 -4.99
C PHE A 79 -4.68 -7.27 -3.63
N VAL A 80 -3.36 -7.31 -3.42
CA VAL A 80 -2.73 -6.80 -2.20
C VAL A 80 -2.23 -5.35 -2.34
N VAL A 81 -2.31 -4.77 -3.54
CA VAL A 81 -1.94 -3.37 -3.75
C VAL A 81 -3.02 -2.44 -3.19
N SER A 82 -2.61 -1.31 -2.63
CA SER A 82 -3.53 -0.26 -2.19
C SER A 82 -4.40 0.23 -3.33
N ALA A 83 -5.72 0.17 -3.17
CA ALA A 83 -6.68 0.64 -4.16
C ALA A 83 -6.49 2.14 -4.48
N ALA A 84 -6.22 2.97 -3.47
CA ALA A 84 -5.96 4.39 -3.68
C ALA A 84 -4.75 4.63 -4.59
N CYS A 85 -3.67 3.89 -4.36
CA CYS A 85 -2.45 4.00 -5.17
C CYS A 85 -2.69 3.50 -6.61
N TYR A 86 -3.31 2.34 -6.73
CA TYR A 86 -3.52 1.70 -8.02
C TYR A 86 -4.50 2.49 -8.91
N TYR A 87 -5.67 2.88 -8.40
CA TYR A 87 -6.66 3.64 -9.18
C TYR A 87 -6.22 5.07 -9.48
N PHE A 88 -5.39 5.67 -8.64
CA PHE A 88 -4.72 6.92 -8.99
C PHE A 88 -3.83 6.74 -10.23
N ALA A 89 -3.06 5.66 -10.31
CA ALA A 89 -2.22 5.39 -11.47
C ALA A 89 -3.03 5.09 -12.74
N GLU A 90 -4.13 4.33 -12.64
CA GLU A 90 -5.05 4.13 -13.75
C GLU A 90 -5.60 5.46 -14.27
N SER A 91 -6.10 6.30 -13.35
CA SER A 91 -6.65 7.62 -13.71
C SER A 91 -5.62 8.52 -14.37
N LEU A 92 -4.37 8.46 -13.90
CA LEU A 92 -3.29 9.26 -14.48
C LEU A 92 -2.92 8.78 -15.90
N ILE A 93 -2.89 7.47 -16.15
CA ILE A 93 -2.71 6.91 -17.50
C ILE A 93 -3.87 7.32 -18.41
N ASP A 94 -5.10 7.29 -17.91
CA ASP A 94 -6.29 7.68 -18.69
C ASP A 94 -6.24 9.15 -19.09
N LEU A 95 -5.83 10.04 -18.17
CA LEU A 95 -5.63 11.46 -18.46
C LEU A 95 -4.54 11.68 -19.51
N GLN A 96 -3.37 11.07 -19.34
CA GLN A 96 -2.28 11.18 -20.32
C GLN A 96 -2.68 10.64 -21.69
N THR A 97 -3.48 9.57 -21.72
CA THR A 97 -3.99 8.99 -22.98
C THR A 97 -4.92 9.97 -23.69
N ALA A 98 -5.81 10.62 -22.95
CA ALA A 98 -6.69 11.64 -23.50
C ALA A 98 -5.93 12.86 -24.00
N GLU A 99 -4.92 13.32 -23.26
CA GLU A 99 -4.04 14.42 -23.69
C GLU A 99 -3.28 14.06 -24.96
N ALA A 100 -2.71 12.86 -25.05
CA ALA A 100 -1.98 12.41 -26.24
C ALA A 100 -2.90 12.32 -27.46
N ALA A 101 -4.15 11.85 -27.28
CA ALA A 101 -5.14 11.81 -28.35
C ALA A 101 -5.55 13.21 -28.85
N ALA A 102 -5.45 14.22 -28.00
CA ALA A 102 -5.66 15.63 -28.34
C ALA A 102 -4.41 16.34 -28.94
N GLY A 103 -3.37 15.59 -29.26
CA GLY A 103 -2.12 16.14 -29.82
C GLY A 103 -1.08 16.57 -28.77
N GLY A 104 -1.31 16.21 -27.52
CA GLY A 104 -0.36 16.42 -26.43
C GLY A 104 0.81 15.41 -26.43
N PRO A 105 1.62 15.42 -25.36
CA PRO A 105 2.77 14.54 -25.26
C PRO A 105 2.36 13.06 -25.20
N ALA A 106 3.26 12.18 -25.63
CA ALA A 106 3.04 10.74 -25.54
C ALA A 106 2.90 10.28 -24.07
N VAL A 107 2.08 9.24 -23.84
CA VAL A 107 1.87 8.65 -22.52
C VAL A 107 3.19 8.18 -21.91
N ALA A 108 3.58 8.78 -20.80
CA ALA A 108 4.78 8.40 -20.07
C ALA A 108 4.54 7.12 -19.23
N PRO A 109 5.57 6.27 -19.05
CA PRO A 109 5.46 5.15 -18.11
C PRO A 109 5.25 5.65 -16.68
N ILE A 110 4.41 4.97 -15.93
CA ILE A 110 4.14 5.24 -14.52
C ILE A 110 4.58 4.03 -13.69
N GLY A 111 5.38 4.27 -12.68
CA GLY A 111 5.72 3.28 -11.65
C GLY A 111 5.03 3.62 -10.33
N ILE A 112 4.39 2.64 -9.72
CA ILE A 112 3.86 2.75 -8.36
C ILE A 112 4.55 1.78 -7.43
N VAL A 113 4.92 2.28 -6.24
CA VAL A 113 5.47 1.48 -5.15
C VAL A 113 4.43 1.40 -4.05
N ASN A 114 3.94 0.20 -3.78
CA ASN A 114 2.97 -0.04 -2.72
C ASN A 114 3.69 -0.55 -1.47
N THR A 115 3.74 0.29 -0.45
CA THR A 115 4.29 -0.06 0.88
C THR A 115 3.24 0.01 1.98
N ALA A 116 1.96 0.19 1.61
CA ALA A 116 0.88 0.42 2.55
C ALA A 116 0.62 -0.79 3.46
N ILE A 117 0.51 -0.53 4.77
CA ILE A 117 0.13 -1.52 5.78
C ILE A 117 -1.02 -0.95 6.61
N GLY A 118 -2.10 -1.71 6.67
CA GLY A 118 -3.27 -1.33 7.45
C GLY A 118 -3.04 -1.47 8.96
N GLY A 119 -3.67 -0.59 9.75
CA GLY A 119 -3.63 -0.68 11.22
C GLY A 119 -2.37 -0.13 11.88
N THR A 120 -1.49 0.53 11.13
CA THR A 120 -0.22 1.07 11.65
C THR A 120 -0.36 2.52 12.13
N MET A 121 0.48 2.93 13.06
CA MET A 121 0.55 4.30 13.57
C MET A 121 1.55 5.15 12.76
N ILE A 122 1.46 6.48 12.87
CA ILE A 122 2.40 7.37 12.15
C ILE A 122 3.84 7.17 12.64
N CYS A 123 4.04 6.93 13.92
CA CYS A 123 5.36 6.70 14.51
C CYS A 123 6.07 5.46 13.94
N ASP A 124 5.33 4.46 13.45
CA ASP A 124 5.91 3.29 12.79
C ASP A 124 6.65 3.68 11.49
N TRP A 125 6.25 4.80 10.87
CA TRP A 125 6.71 5.29 9.58
C TRP A 125 7.72 6.44 9.67
N THR A 126 8.09 6.85 10.87
CA THR A 126 9.02 7.95 11.12
C THR A 126 10.33 7.42 11.70
N ASP A 127 11.44 8.10 11.41
CA ASP A 127 12.73 7.78 12.00
C ASP A 127 12.78 8.11 13.50
N ASN A 128 13.74 7.50 14.20
CA ASN A 128 13.87 7.65 15.64
C ASN A 128 14.17 9.09 16.08
N VAL A 129 14.88 9.87 15.26
CA VAL A 129 15.23 11.26 15.60
C VAL A 129 13.96 12.11 15.56
N THR A 130 13.18 11.96 14.51
CA THR A 130 11.90 12.65 14.36
C THR A 130 10.93 12.26 15.48
N THR A 131 10.82 10.97 15.78
CA THR A 131 9.93 10.47 16.83
C THR A 131 10.37 10.99 18.21
N ALA A 132 11.67 10.97 18.52
CA ALA A 132 12.20 11.51 19.79
C ALA A 132 11.96 13.02 19.94
N THR A 133 11.95 13.76 18.83
CA THR A 133 11.69 15.20 18.82
C THR A 133 10.21 15.51 19.05
N CYS A 134 9.33 14.70 18.49
CA CYS A 134 7.89 14.89 18.58
C CYS A 134 7.27 14.49 19.92
N LYS A 135 8.00 13.76 20.76
CA LYS A 135 7.67 13.37 22.15
C LYS A 135 6.18 13.37 22.52
N ASP A 136 5.39 12.59 21.85
CA ASP A 136 4.03 12.29 22.30
C ASP A 136 4.06 10.96 23.06
N PRO A 137 3.90 10.95 24.40
CA PRO A 137 3.90 9.73 25.18
C PRO A 137 2.80 8.73 24.78
N SER A 138 1.77 9.20 24.06
CA SER A 138 0.67 8.36 23.57
C SER A 138 1.03 7.55 22.33
N LEU A 139 2.17 7.81 21.70
CA LEU A 139 2.56 7.18 20.44
C LEU A 139 3.15 5.76 20.59
N GLY A 140 3.26 5.25 21.82
CA GLY A 140 3.68 3.86 22.06
C GLY A 140 5.19 3.62 21.87
N GLU A 141 5.65 2.43 22.26
CA GLU A 141 7.06 2.10 22.41
C GLU A 141 7.75 1.48 21.19
N SER A 142 7.12 1.47 20.02
CA SER A 142 7.72 0.85 18.81
C SER A 142 7.80 1.82 17.65
N PRO A 143 8.50 2.96 17.79
CA PRO A 143 8.78 3.81 16.65
C PRO A 143 9.67 3.06 15.65
N GLN A 144 9.52 3.40 14.35
CA GLN A 144 10.47 3.01 13.30
C GLN A 144 10.28 1.60 12.71
N SER A 145 9.35 0.77 13.18
CA SER A 145 9.24 -0.62 12.67
C SER A 145 9.03 -0.70 11.15
N LEU A 146 8.38 0.30 10.56
CA LEU A 146 8.13 0.38 9.13
C LEU A 146 9.04 1.38 8.40
N TRP A 147 9.68 2.29 9.12
CA TRP A 147 10.64 3.21 8.53
C TRP A 147 11.76 2.44 7.84
N ASP A 148 12.44 1.57 8.56
CA ASP A 148 13.60 0.83 8.05
C ASP A 148 13.23 -0.14 6.93
N SER A 149 12.04 -0.75 7.01
CA SER A 149 11.63 -1.77 6.05
C SER A 149 10.80 -1.25 4.87
N LYS A 150 10.11 -0.11 5.02
CA LYS A 150 9.12 0.36 4.03
C LYS A 150 9.39 1.75 3.48
N VAL A 151 10.24 2.55 4.15
CA VAL A 151 10.57 3.92 3.72
C VAL A 151 12.03 4.01 3.32
N LEU A 152 12.94 3.62 4.21
CA LEU A 152 14.38 3.77 4.02
C LEU A 152 14.91 3.13 2.71
N PRO A 153 14.45 1.97 2.25
CA PRO A 153 14.89 1.40 0.98
C PRO A 153 14.60 2.27 -0.24
N PHE A 154 13.65 3.20 -0.13
CA PHE A 154 13.20 4.05 -1.24
C PHE A 154 13.67 5.50 -1.17
N VAL A 155 14.40 5.91 -0.12
CA VAL A 155 14.84 7.32 0.03
C VAL A 155 15.78 7.78 -1.08
N ASN A 156 16.46 6.87 -1.75
CA ASN A 156 17.34 7.17 -2.88
C ASN A 156 16.62 7.12 -4.24
N LEU A 157 15.34 6.79 -4.28
CA LEU A 157 14.56 6.82 -5.51
C LEU A 157 14.02 8.22 -5.76
N THR A 158 14.20 8.71 -6.98
CA THR A 158 13.50 9.91 -7.42
C THR A 158 12.03 9.58 -7.66
N VAL A 159 11.16 10.09 -6.80
CA VAL A 159 9.71 9.92 -6.91
C VAL A 159 9.04 11.24 -7.25
N LYS A 160 7.93 11.18 -8.00
CA LYS A 160 7.13 12.36 -8.37
C LYS A 160 6.19 12.80 -7.24
N GLY A 161 5.85 11.91 -6.33
CA GLY A 161 4.97 12.22 -5.22
C GLY A 161 4.65 11.00 -4.37
N PHE A 162 3.98 11.25 -3.27
CA PHE A 162 3.53 10.26 -2.32
C PHE A 162 2.02 10.32 -2.18
N LEU A 163 1.37 9.15 -2.17
CA LEU A 163 -0.01 9.01 -1.80
C LEU A 163 -0.07 8.55 -0.34
N TRP A 164 -0.43 9.46 0.54
CA TRP A 164 -0.51 9.18 1.95
C TRP A 164 -1.97 9.21 2.40
N CYS A 165 -2.53 8.04 2.72
CA CYS A 165 -3.88 7.91 3.22
C CYS A 165 -3.83 7.37 4.65
N LYS A 166 -3.82 8.27 5.64
CA LYS A 166 -3.87 7.89 7.04
C LYS A 166 -5.10 8.46 7.70
N PHE A 167 -5.97 7.58 8.16
CA PHE A 167 -7.00 7.97 9.12
C PHE A 167 -6.36 8.15 10.49
N LYS A 168 -6.73 9.21 11.16
CA LYS A 168 -6.34 9.60 12.50
C LYS A 168 -6.57 8.43 13.47
N SER A 169 -5.57 7.61 13.74
CA SER A 169 -5.52 6.81 14.93
C SER A 169 -4.56 7.46 15.93
N ALA A 170 -4.85 8.71 16.28
CA ALA A 170 -4.52 9.14 17.62
C ALA A 170 -5.48 8.33 18.49
N ARG A 171 -4.97 7.47 19.35
CA ARG A 171 -5.78 6.93 20.43
C ARG A 171 -6.21 8.11 21.29
N HIS A 172 -7.30 8.73 20.95
CA HIS A 172 -8.10 9.46 21.89
C HIS A 172 -9.01 8.46 22.59
N SER A 173 -8.40 7.53 23.32
CA SER A 173 -9.09 6.86 24.41
C SER A 173 -8.91 7.71 25.67
N GLN A 174 -9.30 8.96 25.62
CA GLN A 174 -9.87 9.57 26.81
C GLN A 174 -11.20 8.87 26.98
N SER A 175 -11.25 8.03 27.98
CA SER A 175 -12.45 7.32 28.38
C SER A 175 -13.54 8.36 28.63
N LEU A 176 -14.68 8.18 27.99
CA LEU A 176 -15.93 8.91 28.31
C LEU A 176 -16.37 8.70 29.78
N SER A 177 -15.59 8.00 30.58
CA SER A 177 -15.83 7.78 32.01
C SER A 177 -15.48 8.98 32.90
N GLU A 178 -14.71 9.96 32.40
CA GLU A 178 -14.39 11.16 33.20
C GLU A 178 -15.36 12.33 33.05
N LEU A 179 -16.33 12.22 32.15
CA LEU A 179 -17.34 13.29 31.98
C LEU A 179 -18.64 13.06 32.77
N HIS A 180 -18.72 12.00 33.57
CA HIS A 180 -19.91 11.70 34.38
C HIS A 180 -19.67 11.73 35.91
N GLY A 181 -18.60 12.35 36.35
CA GLY A 181 -18.29 12.48 37.77
C GLY A 181 -18.22 13.92 38.20
N HIS A 182 -19.33 14.59 38.35
CA HIS A 182 -19.57 15.66 39.33
C HIS A 182 -20.95 16.32 39.07
N HIS A 183 -21.95 15.67 39.55
CA HIS A 183 -23.19 16.33 40.02
C HIS A 183 -23.69 15.50 41.20
N ASP A 184 -23.16 15.81 42.37
CA ASP A 184 -23.81 15.63 43.69
C ASP A 184 -23.25 16.74 44.59
N ASP A 185 -24.12 17.71 44.84
CA ASP A 185 -24.49 18.44 46.05
C ASP A 185 -25.09 19.80 45.69
#